data_4d52505c49386e062eb272aa98721221
#
_entry.id   4d52505c49386e062eb272aa98721221
#
_cell.length_a   1.000
_cell.length_b   1.000
_cell.length_c   1.000
_cell.angle_alpha   90.00
_cell.angle_beta   90.00
_cell.angle_gamma   90.00
#
_symmetry.space_group_name_H-M   'P 1'
#
loop_
_entity.id
_entity.type
_entity.pdbx_description
1 polymer ?
#
loop_
_entity_poly.entity_id
_entity_poly.type
_entity_poly.pdbx_seq_one_letter_code
_entity_poly.pdbx_strand_id
1 'polypeptide(L)'
;MTATNHSANQGRVPAQGAAQQMPTTAPAAPVQGAPVPAQAAYAQAPAAPMQGAPVPAQQGQVLQAPHGQVPAQQRAPRRRVQAKQTFFSVFRSEWSKLASLRSTWITAAIASLITIGISVLIMAQYSGMKGYADKAANYLTVGSSFGQIAVAVLGALLITGEYSSGQIRSSLAAVPRRGRLFAAKAVVVTIFSALLGLVTVALTYLLSLPILGNKAGSLSNPEYLGFFWGTALAFAIIGLMAMSFGYILRSTAGSISLVVVLLFVIQIPLGLASTKWSWAAYAAEIMPSTSGAAAADPYGLFVTTKLDYDLVIACGYAWAIIPMIIAYFVFSKRDA
;
A
#
# COMPACT_ATOMS: atom_id res chain seq x y z
N MET A 1 -56.39 -55.78 1.75
CA MET A 1 -57.26 -55.88 0.57
C MET A 1 -56.72 -54.92 -0.47
N THR A 2 -56.31 -55.50 -1.59
CA THR A 2 -56.14 -55.01 -2.97
C THR A 2 -55.06 -53.98 -3.19
N ALA A 3 -53.87 -54.22 -3.59
CA ALA A 3 -53.22 -54.81 -4.80
C ALA A 3 -53.81 -54.33 -6.16
N THR A 4 -52.96 -53.60 -6.90
CA THR A 4 -52.80 -53.61 -8.37
C THR A 4 -51.64 -52.64 -8.69
N ASN A 5 -50.50 -53.04 -9.10
CA ASN A 5 -49.86 -53.66 -10.26
C ASN A 5 -50.22 -52.99 -11.61
N HIS A 6 -49.20 -52.41 -12.26
CA HIS A 6 -48.93 -52.47 -13.70
C HIS A 6 -47.84 -51.42 -13.99
N SER A 7 -46.79 -51.62 -14.66
CA SER A 7 -46.31 -52.56 -15.66
C SER A 7 -45.20 -51.85 -16.42
N ALA A 8 -44.14 -52.53 -16.58
CA ALA A 8 -42.93 -52.15 -17.34
C ALA A 8 -43.25 -51.71 -18.79
N ASN A 9 -42.44 -50.76 -19.29
CA ASN A 9 -42.19 -50.69 -20.72
C ASN A 9 -40.69 -50.58 -20.98
N GLN A 10 -40.17 -51.71 -21.44
CA GLN A 10 -38.84 -51.84 -22.03
C GLN A 10 -38.88 -51.32 -23.46
N GLY A 11 -38.05 -50.42 -23.84
CA GLY A 11 -37.87 -49.94 -25.20
C GLY A 11 -36.40 -49.86 -25.57
N ARG A 12 -35.95 -50.99 -26.12
CA ARG A 12 -34.82 -51.26 -27.07
C ARG A 12 -33.94 -50.09 -27.49
N VAL A 13 -32.62 -50.34 -27.28
CA VAL A 13 -31.49 -49.76 -27.97
C VAL A 13 -31.40 -50.27 -29.41
N PRO A 14 -30.92 -49.51 -30.37
CA PRO A 14 -30.06 -50.02 -31.41
C PRO A 14 -28.69 -49.34 -31.37
N ALA A 15 -27.70 -50.19 -31.29
CA ALA A 15 -26.29 -49.88 -31.57
C ALA A 15 -26.07 -49.84 -33.10
N GLN A 16 -25.36 -48.81 -33.55
CA GLN A 16 -24.54 -48.73 -34.77
C GLN A 16 -23.75 -47.43 -34.62
N GLY A 17 -22.43 -47.39 -34.44
CA GLY A 17 -21.44 -48.02 -35.28
C GLY A 17 -20.98 -47.02 -36.35
N ALA A 18 -20.10 -46.08 -35.96
CA ALA A 18 -19.19 -45.43 -36.93
C ALA A 18 -18.00 -44.85 -36.16
N ALA A 19 -16.93 -45.63 -36.14
CA ALA A 19 -15.60 -45.12 -35.78
C ALA A 19 -15.15 -44.12 -36.86
N GLN A 20 -15.15 -42.84 -36.54
CA GLN A 20 -14.41 -41.83 -37.31
C GLN A 20 -12.99 -41.76 -36.82
N GLN A 21 -12.08 -42.26 -37.64
CA GLN A 21 -10.63 -42.15 -37.53
C GLN A 21 -10.23 -40.68 -37.50
N MET A 22 -9.61 -40.25 -36.42
CA MET A 22 -8.86 -38.99 -36.38
C MET A 22 -7.60 -39.15 -37.25
N PRO A 23 -7.29 -38.17 -38.10
CA PRO A 23 -6.01 -38.15 -38.80
C PRO A 23 -4.90 -37.79 -37.80
N THR A 24 -3.90 -38.65 -37.75
CA THR A 24 -2.59 -38.43 -37.12
C THR A 24 -1.95 -37.20 -37.76
N THR A 25 -1.90 -36.12 -37.04
CA THR A 25 -1.09 -34.94 -37.41
C THR A 25 0.37 -35.21 -37.08
N ALA A 26 1.21 -35.13 -38.09
CA ALA A 26 2.67 -35.14 -38.03
C ALA A 26 3.25 -34.10 -37.06
N PRO A 27 4.45 -34.33 -36.49
CA PRO A 27 5.08 -33.37 -35.59
C PRO A 27 5.39 -32.07 -36.30
N ALA A 28 4.90 -30.98 -35.73
CA ALA A 28 5.18 -29.61 -36.19
C ALA A 28 6.68 -29.29 -36.04
N ALA A 29 7.28 -28.79 -37.12
CA ALA A 29 8.63 -28.26 -37.15
C ALA A 29 8.74 -27.05 -36.19
N PRO A 30 9.94 -26.80 -35.63
CA PRO A 30 10.16 -25.68 -34.73
C PRO A 30 9.97 -24.36 -35.47
N VAL A 31 9.07 -23.53 -34.95
CA VAL A 31 8.87 -22.14 -35.41
C VAL A 31 10.13 -21.36 -35.04
N GLN A 32 10.88 -20.94 -36.03
CA GLN A 32 11.97 -19.98 -35.88
C GLN A 32 11.37 -18.66 -35.38
N GLY A 33 11.80 -18.25 -34.18
CA GLY A 33 11.39 -16.99 -33.58
C GLY A 33 11.79 -15.79 -34.44
N ALA A 34 10.87 -14.89 -34.63
CA ALA A 34 11.12 -13.58 -35.24
C ALA A 34 12.20 -12.81 -34.44
N PRO A 35 13.08 -12.08 -35.11
CA PRO A 35 14.15 -11.36 -34.41
C PRO A 35 13.56 -10.20 -33.58
N VAL A 36 13.87 -10.21 -32.29
CA VAL A 36 13.67 -9.09 -31.36
C VAL A 36 14.57 -7.95 -31.83
N PRO A 37 14.10 -6.70 -31.97
CA PRO A 37 14.98 -5.59 -32.32
C PRO A 37 16.00 -5.38 -31.20
N ALA A 38 17.27 -5.53 -31.56
CA ALA A 38 18.42 -5.31 -30.71
C ALA A 38 18.41 -3.85 -30.21
N GLN A 39 18.44 -3.71 -28.88
CA GLN A 39 18.82 -2.44 -28.26
C GLN A 39 20.21 -2.04 -28.76
N ALA A 40 20.31 -0.82 -29.31
CA ALA A 40 21.54 -0.24 -29.78
C ALA A 40 22.56 -0.19 -28.62
N ALA A 41 23.51 -1.11 -28.64
CA ALA A 41 24.72 -1.04 -27.84
C ALA A 41 25.54 0.11 -28.42
N TYR A 42 25.80 1.12 -27.65
CA TYR A 42 26.81 2.13 -27.96
C TYR A 42 28.18 1.42 -27.95
N ALA A 43 28.61 1.00 -29.12
CA ALA A 43 29.96 0.49 -29.33
C ALA A 43 30.93 1.68 -29.19
N GLN A 44 31.77 1.60 -28.15
CA GLN A 44 32.97 2.43 -28.04
C GLN A 44 33.86 2.05 -29.22
N ALA A 45 34.08 2.96 -30.17
CA ALA A 45 35.06 2.83 -31.24
C ALA A 45 36.46 2.89 -30.61
N PRO A 46 37.38 2.00 -30.95
CA PRO A 46 38.79 2.11 -30.54
C PRO A 46 39.43 3.32 -31.22
N ALA A 47 40.10 4.16 -30.44
CA ALA A 47 40.84 5.31 -30.90
C ALA A 47 42.02 4.79 -31.78
N ALA A 48 42.01 5.16 -33.07
CA ALA A 48 43.13 4.96 -33.95
C ALA A 48 44.24 5.98 -33.63
N PRO A 49 45.52 5.60 -33.65
CA PRO A 49 46.64 6.52 -33.44
C PRO A 49 46.77 7.45 -34.65
N MET A 50 46.50 8.75 -34.43
CA MET A 50 46.86 9.77 -35.43
C MET A 50 48.35 9.96 -35.46
N GLN A 51 48.97 9.56 -36.56
CA GLN A 51 50.33 9.94 -36.93
C GLN A 51 50.36 11.43 -37.25
N GLY A 52 51.23 12.15 -36.53
CA GLY A 52 51.39 13.59 -36.68
C GLY A 52 51.93 13.99 -38.06
N ALA A 53 51.21 14.91 -38.71
CA ALA A 53 51.77 15.70 -39.80
C ALA A 53 52.41 16.98 -39.20
N PRO A 54 53.57 17.42 -39.71
CA PRO A 54 54.26 18.59 -39.18
C PRO A 54 53.49 19.86 -39.59
N VAL A 55 53.10 20.65 -38.59
CA VAL A 55 52.52 21.97 -38.76
C VAL A 55 53.66 22.99 -38.92
N PRO A 56 53.67 23.84 -39.96
CA PRO A 56 54.69 24.90 -40.09
C PRO A 56 54.53 25.93 -38.98
N ALA A 57 55.62 26.25 -38.34
CA ALA A 57 55.71 27.30 -37.33
C ALA A 57 55.41 28.68 -37.95
N GLN A 58 54.19 29.18 -37.71
CA GLN A 58 53.93 30.64 -37.83
C GLN A 58 54.21 31.31 -36.51
N GLN A 59 55.27 32.10 -36.48
CA GLN A 59 55.53 33.06 -35.40
C GLN A 59 54.39 34.07 -35.35
N GLY A 60 53.36 33.81 -34.57
CA GLY A 60 52.33 34.76 -34.19
C GLY A 60 52.72 35.42 -32.91
N GLN A 61 52.96 36.72 -32.95
CA GLN A 61 53.15 37.57 -31.78
C GLN A 61 51.95 37.43 -30.86
N VAL A 62 52.19 36.89 -29.69
CA VAL A 62 51.21 36.85 -28.59
C VAL A 62 51.11 38.30 -28.06
N LEU A 63 50.11 39.03 -28.52
CA LEU A 63 49.63 40.24 -27.82
C LEU A 63 49.14 39.80 -26.44
N GLN A 64 49.99 39.96 -25.44
CA GLN A 64 49.58 39.86 -24.03
C GLN A 64 48.53 40.94 -23.76
N ALA A 65 47.26 40.56 -23.74
CA ALA A 65 46.22 41.40 -23.17
C ALA A 65 46.55 41.58 -21.68
N PRO A 66 46.46 42.82 -21.16
CA PRO A 66 46.70 43.06 -19.76
C PRO A 66 45.70 42.27 -18.95
N HIS A 67 46.18 41.37 -18.10
CA HIS A 67 45.34 40.69 -17.09
C HIS A 67 44.79 41.75 -16.15
N GLY A 68 43.63 42.29 -16.52
CA GLY A 68 42.82 43.02 -15.57
C GLY A 68 42.48 42.07 -14.43
N GLN A 69 43.12 42.25 -13.29
CA GLN A 69 42.74 41.58 -12.05
C GLN A 69 41.31 42.00 -11.78
N VAL A 70 40.36 41.10 -12.12
CA VAL A 70 38.97 41.21 -11.65
C VAL A 70 39.08 41.20 -10.12
N PRO A 71 38.69 42.31 -9.44
CA PRO A 71 38.74 42.32 -7.99
C PRO A 71 38.01 41.12 -7.51
N ALA A 72 38.66 40.24 -6.77
CA ALA A 72 37.98 39.14 -6.07
C ALA A 72 36.90 39.76 -5.22
N GLN A 73 35.68 39.78 -5.71
CA GLN A 73 34.53 40.17 -4.90
C GLN A 73 34.61 39.28 -3.66
N GLN A 74 35.06 39.86 -2.57
CA GLN A 74 35.00 39.26 -1.25
C GLN A 74 33.53 38.89 -1.04
N ARG A 75 33.17 37.64 -1.36
CA ARG A 75 31.86 37.09 -1.00
C ARG A 75 31.78 37.27 0.51
N ALA A 76 30.97 38.23 0.94
CA ALA A 76 30.69 38.43 2.34
C ALA A 76 30.44 37.06 2.99
N PRO A 77 31.03 36.78 4.16
CA PRO A 77 30.90 35.48 4.79
C PRO A 77 29.40 35.22 4.92
N ARG A 78 28.91 34.21 4.20
CA ARG A 78 27.50 33.77 4.30
C ARG A 78 27.30 33.43 5.76
N ARG A 79 26.62 34.33 6.47
CA ARG A 79 26.21 34.16 7.87
C ARG A 79 25.49 32.83 7.92
N ARG A 80 26.17 31.77 8.41
CA ARG A 80 25.51 30.50 8.65
C ARG A 80 24.44 30.74 9.67
N VAL A 81 23.22 30.91 9.21
CA VAL A 81 22.07 30.95 10.10
C VAL A 81 22.00 29.52 10.68
N GLN A 82 22.53 29.38 11.88
CA GLN A 82 22.34 28.16 12.68
C GLN A 82 20.90 28.17 13.18
N ALA A 83 19.95 27.93 12.29
CA ALA A 83 18.58 27.72 12.68
C ALA A 83 18.55 26.45 13.52
N LYS A 84 18.22 26.56 14.81
CA LYS A 84 17.98 25.39 15.68
C LYS A 84 16.88 24.56 15.03
N GLN A 85 17.22 23.38 14.52
CA GLN A 85 16.24 22.45 13.97
C GLN A 85 15.36 21.92 15.10
N THR A 86 14.15 22.42 15.19
CA THR A 86 13.14 21.90 16.12
C THR A 86 12.44 20.70 15.50
N PHE A 87 11.86 19.83 16.31
CA PHE A 87 11.02 18.72 15.83
C PHE A 87 9.91 19.24 14.91
N PHE A 88 9.25 20.32 15.30
CA PHE A 88 8.15 20.90 14.54
C PHE A 88 8.57 21.38 13.14
N SER A 89 9.79 21.94 12.99
CA SER A 89 10.29 22.35 11.67
C SER A 89 10.50 21.14 10.74
N VAL A 90 10.97 20.02 11.28
CA VAL A 90 11.12 18.76 10.52
C VAL A 90 9.75 18.19 10.17
N PHE A 91 8.83 18.12 11.12
CA PHE A 91 7.45 17.69 10.89
C PHE A 91 6.78 18.49 9.77
N ARG A 92 6.84 19.82 9.83
CA ARG A 92 6.27 20.69 8.79
C ARG A 92 6.88 20.43 7.41
N SER A 93 8.18 20.20 7.37
CA SER A 93 8.88 19.85 6.12
C SER A 93 8.38 18.51 5.55
N GLU A 94 8.29 17.48 6.39
CA GLU A 94 7.81 16.15 5.96
C GLU A 94 6.32 16.17 5.56
N TRP A 95 5.49 16.91 6.29
CA TRP A 95 4.10 17.15 5.93
C TRP A 95 3.96 17.84 4.57
N SER A 96 4.75 18.90 4.33
CA SER A 96 4.73 19.59 3.04
C SER A 96 5.17 18.69 1.88
N LYS A 97 6.17 17.81 2.08
CA LYS A 97 6.58 16.83 1.07
C LYS A 97 5.43 15.90 0.73
N LEU A 98 4.81 15.30 1.74
CA LEU A 98 3.70 14.37 1.56
C LEU A 98 2.52 15.05 0.84
N ALA A 99 2.13 16.24 1.26
CA ALA A 99 1.00 16.97 0.70
C ALA A 99 1.25 17.51 -0.72
N SER A 100 2.52 17.72 -1.11
CA SER A 100 2.88 18.19 -2.46
C SER A 100 2.91 17.08 -3.53
N LEU A 101 2.97 15.81 -3.13
CA LEU A 101 3.04 14.69 -4.04
C LEU A 101 1.66 14.34 -4.62
N ARG A 102 1.51 14.39 -5.94
CA ARG A 102 0.27 13.98 -6.62
C ARG A 102 -0.09 12.51 -6.34
N SER A 103 0.91 11.65 -6.26
CA SER A 103 0.71 10.22 -5.94
C SER A 103 0.03 10.01 -4.59
N THR A 104 0.33 10.83 -3.58
CA THR A 104 -0.31 10.77 -2.25
C THR A 104 -1.82 10.97 -2.37
N TRP A 105 -2.26 11.98 -3.09
CA TRP A 105 -3.68 12.29 -3.26
C TRP A 105 -4.40 11.26 -4.12
N ILE A 106 -3.76 10.75 -5.18
CA ILE A 106 -4.31 9.67 -6.00
C ILE A 106 -4.50 8.40 -5.16
N THR A 107 -3.49 8.02 -4.38
CA THR A 107 -3.58 6.83 -3.51
C THR A 107 -4.62 7.02 -2.41
N ALA A 108 -4.71 8.21 -1.81
CA ALA A 108 -5.73 8.55 -0.84
C ALA A 108 -7.15 8.49 -1.44
N ALA A 109 -7.33 9.03 -2.65
CA ALA A 109 -8.60 8.95 -3.36
C ALA A 109 -9.00 7.50 -3.69
N ILE A 110 -8.06 6.67 -4.10
CA ILE A 110 -8.30 5.24 -4.36
C ILE A 110 -8.69 4.52 -3.05
N ALA A 111 -7.98 4.78 -1.94
CA ALA A 111 -8.31 4.20 -0.64
C ALA A 111 -9.73 4.57 -0.21
N SER A 112 -10.08 5.85 -0.32
CA SER A 112 -11.41 6.35 0.02
C SER A 112 -12.48 5.76 -0.89
N LEU A 113 -12.26 5.74 -2.20
CA LEU A 113 -13.23 5.23 -3.17
C LEU A 113 -13.53 3.74 -2.94
N ILE A 114 -12.51 2.93 -2.69
CA ILE A 114 -12.66 1.50 -2.40
C ILE A 114 -13.44 1.32 -1.09
N THR A 115 -13.03 2.01 -0.03
CA THR A 115 -13.67 1.89 1.29
C THR A 115 -15.14 2.31 1.22
N ILE A 116 -15.42 3.50 0.68
CA ILE A 116 -16.77 4.06 0.55
C ILE A 116 -17.63 3.15 -0.35
N GLY A 117 -17.12 2.81 -1.53
CA GLY A 117 -17.86 2.03 -2.52
C GLY A 117 -18.30 0.67 -1.99
N ILE A 118 -17.37 -0.07 -1.36
CA ILE A 118 -17.69 -1.39 -0.79
C ILE A 118 -18.64 -1.27 0.39
N SER A 119 -18.40 -0.33 1.31
CA SER A 119 -19.29 -0.16 2.47
C SER A 119 -20.72 0.24 2.06
N VAL A 120 -20.84 1.23 1.18
CA VAL A 120 -22.17 1.68 0.69
C VAL A 120 -22.89 0.57 -0.08
N LEU A 121 -22.17 -0.18 -0.93
CA LEU A 121 -22.73 -1.30 -1.67
C LEU A 121 -23.28 -2.39 -0.73
N ILE A 122 -22.50 -2.76 0.29
CA ILE A 122 -22.92 -3.77 1.27
C ILE A 122 -24.09 -3.26 2.09
N MET A 123 -24.05 -2.04 2.60
CA MET A 123 -25.17 -1.45 3.33
C MET A 123 -26.46 -1.39 2.48
N ALA A 124 -26.36 -1.00 1.21
CA ALA A 124 -27.49 -0.99 0.30
C ALA A 124 -28.09 -2.39 0.10
N GLN A 125 -27.24 -3.41 -0.05
CA GLN A 125 -27.67 -4.79 -0.19
C GLN A 125 -28.42 -5.28 1.06
N TYR A 126 -27.84 -5.06 2.25
CA TYR A 126 -28.44 -5.49 3.51
C TYR A 126 -29.72 -4.71 3.85
N SER A 127 -29.82 -3.43 3.47
CA SER A 127 -31.01 -2.60 3.72
C SER A 127 -32.27 -3.12 3.00
N GLY A 128 -32.08 -3.82 1.85
CA GLY A 128 -33.16 -4.47 1.10
C GLY A 128 -33.52 -5.89 1.57
N MET A 129 -32.72 -6.49 2.45
CA MET A 129 -32.92 -7.88 2.90
C MET A 129 -33.83 -7.95 4.12
N LYS A 130 -34.90 -8.76 4.05
CA LYS A 130 -35.77 -9.02 5.18
C LYS A 130 -34.99 -9.62 6.35
N GLY A 131 -35.15 -9.04 7.55
CA GLY A 131 -34.50 -9.49 8.78
C GLY A 131 -33.04 -8.97 8.98
N TYR A 132 -32.46 -8.28 8.00
CA TYR A 132 -31.12 -7.70 8.08
C TYR A 132 -31.10 -6.18 7.94
N ALA A 133 -32.19 -5.58 7.49
CA ALA A 133 -32.26 -4.15 7.20
C ALA A 133 -31.93 -3.26 8.42
N ASP A 134 -32.27 -3.69 9.64
CA ASP A 134 -31.98 -2.95 10.87
C ASP A 134 -30.50 -3.03 11.29
N LYS A 135 -29.74 -4.00 10.73
CA LYS A 135 -28.30 -4.18 10.96
C LYS A 135 -27.45 -3.61 9.84
N ALA A 136 -28.06 -3.07 8.77
CA ALA A 136 -27.32 -2.58 7.61
C ALA A 136 -26.31 -1.48 7.98
N ALA A 137 -26.65 -0.60 8.93
CA ALA A 137 -25.78 0.46 9.41
C ALA A 137 -24.49 -0.06 10.09
N ASN A 138 -24.50 -1.29 10.61
CA ASN A 138 -23.33 -1.89 11.26
C ASN A 138 -22.18 -2.16 10.29
N TYR A 139 -22.46 -2.22 8.97
CA TYR A 139 -21.44 -2.45 7.93
C TYR A 139 -20.77 -1.17 7.43
N LEU A 140 -20.85 -0.07 8.18
CA LEU A 140 -20.34 1.25 7.81
C LEU A 140 -18.85 1.22 7.42
N THR A 141 -18.03 0.43 8.09
CA THR A 141 -16.59 0.38 7.92
C THR A 141 -16.06 -0.90 7.25
N VAL A 142 -16.93 -1.78 6.78
CA VAL A 142 -16.53 -3.08 6.19
C VAL A 142 -15.58 -2.89 5.00
N GLY A 143 -15.77 -1.86 4.20
CA GLY A 143 -14.90 -1.53 3.07
C GLY A 143 -13.50 -1.10 3.48
N SER A 144 -13.27 -0.71 4.75
CA SER A 144 -11.95 -0.33 5.24
C SER A 144 -10.95 -1.48 5.13
N SER A 145 -11.40 -2.73 5.25
CA SER A 145 -10.57 -3.93 5.08
C SER A 145 -9.90 -3.98 3.70
N PHE A 146 -10.53 -3.45 2.67
CA PHE A 146 -9.96 -3.35 1.32
C PHE A 146 -9.19 -2.05 1.11
N GLY A 147 -9.69 -0.93 1.65
CA GLY A 147 -9.01 0.36 1.61
C GLY A 147 -7.64 0.35 2.27
N GLN A 148 -7.42 -0.54 3.23
CA GLN A 148 -6.12 -0.77 3.89
C GLN A 148 -4.98 -1.04 2.91
N ILE A 149 -5.22 -1.67 1.76
CA ILE A 149 -4.19 -1.90 0.73
C ILE A 149 -3.62 -0.57 0.24
N ALA A 150 -4.50 0.34 -0.13
CA ALA A 150 -4.07 1.64 -0.66
C ALA A 150 -3.39 2.49 0.43
N VAL A 151 -3.84 2.39 1.68
CA VAL A 151 -3.17 3.03 2.83
C VAL A 151 -1.78 2.43 3.05
N ALA A 152 -1.62 1.11 2.89
CA ALA A 152 -0.33 0.45 2.97
C ALA A 152 0.63 0.91 1.85
N VAL A 153 0.12 1.05 0.62
CA VAL A 153 0.90 1.62 -0.50
C VAL A 153 1.37 3.03 -0.16
N LEU A 154 0.50 3.88 0.40
CA LEU A 154 0.84 5.24 0.82
C LEU A 154 1.94 5.25 1.87
N GLY A 155 1.80 4.45 2.93
CA GLY A 155 2.80 4.34 3.99
C GLY A 155 4.17 3.86 3.48
N ALA A 156 4.18 2.85 2.59
CA ALA A 156 5.40 2.33 1.98
C ALA A 156 6.07 3.36 1.07
N LEU A 157 5.29 4.01 0.18
CA LEU A 157 5.81 4.98 -0.79
C LEU A 157 6.45 6.20 -0.14
N LEU A 158 5.97 6.63 1.03
CA LEU A 158 6.52 7.78 1.73
C LEU A 158 8.02 7.64 2.01
N ILE A 159 8.48 6.45 2.30
CA ILE A 159 9.89 6.21 2.60
C ILE A 159 10.64 5.59 1.42
N THR A 160 10.04 4.63 0.73
CA THR A 160 10.71 3.93 -0.38
C THR A 160 10.92 4.84 -1.58
N GLY A 161 10.04 5.84 -1.79
CA GLY A 161 10.21 6.89 -2.79
C GLY A 161 11.46 7.74 -2.54
N GLU A 162 11.82 8.04 -1.27
CA GLU A 162 13.05 8.74 -0.96
C GLU A 162 14.30 7.86 -1.15
N TYR A 163 14.20 6.54 -0.91
CA TYR A 163 15.30 5.63 -1.21
C TYR A 163 15.53 5.49 -2.72
N SER A 164 14.48 5.32 -3.50
CA SER A 164 14.57 5.11 -4.96
C SER A 164 15.06 6.36 -5.69
N SER A 165 14.70 7.57 -5.21
CA SER A 165 15.15 8.84 -5.79
C SER A 165 16.49 9.35 -5.22
N GLY A 166 17.06 8.68 -4.21
CA GLY A 166 18.23 9.15 -3.48
C GLY A 166 17.98 10.36 -2.58
N GLN A 167 16.73 10.82 -2.47
CA GLN A 167 16.35 11.99 -1.65
C GLN A 167 16.62 11.77 -0.16
N ILE A 168 16.70 10.52 0.29
CA ILE A 168 17.00 10.19 1.70
C ILE A 168 18.33 10.82 2.16
N ARG A 169 19.34 10.91 1.26
CA ARG A 169 20.65 11.51 1.58
C ARG A 169 20.52 13.01 1.84
N SER A 170 19.75 13.72 1.02
CA SER A 170 19.49 15.15 1.22
C SER A 170 18.67 15.41 2.48
N SER A 171 17.68 14.54 2.78
CA SER A 171 16.89 14.59 4.01
C SER A 171 17.77 14.42 5.26
N LEU A 172 18.74 13.48 5.22
CA LEU A 172 19.69 13.26 6.32
C LEU A 172 20.73 14.40 6.45
N ALA A 173 21.17 14.98 5.33
CA ALA A 173 22.05 16.16 5.37
C ALA A 173 21.32 17.36 5.99
N ALA A 174 20.04 17.52 5.70
CA ALA A 174 19.21 18.58 6.28
C ALA A 174 18.88 18.31 7.77
N VAL A 175 18.67 17.06 8.17
CA VAL A 175 18.32 16.63 9.54
C VAL A 175 19.29 15.56 10.02
N PRO A 176 20.47 15.94 10.60
CA PRO A 176 21.52 14.98 10.97
C PRO A 176 21.08 13.98 12.07
N ARG A 177 20.09 14.36 12.89
CA ARG A 177 19.56 13.47 13.93
C ARG A 177 18.54 12.50 13.32
N ARG A 178 19.00 11.30 12.91
CA ARG A 178 18.19 10.25 12.27
C ARG A 178 16.90 9.94 13.02
N GLY A 179 16.94 9.82 14.34
CA GLY A 179 15.75 9.57 15.16
C GLY A 179 14.68 10.66 15.06
N ARG A 180 15.09 11.93 14.91
CA ARG A 180 14.15 13.05 14.74
C ARG A 180 13.44 12.97 13.39
N LEU A 181 14.19 12.67 12.32
CA LEU A 181 13.63 12.48 10.98
C LEU A 181 12.65 11.31 10.95
N PHE A 182 13.06 10.15 11.53
CA PHE A 182 12.21 8.97 11.65
C PHE A 182 10.91 9.26 12.38
N ALA A 183 11.00 9.87 13.58
CA ALA A 183 9.83 10.22 14.38
C ALA A 183 8.90 11.21 13.65
N ALA A 184 9.46 12.21 12.96
CA ALA A 184 8.67 13.17 12.19
C ALA A 184 7.89 12.48 11.07
N LYS A 185 8.52 11.55 10.33
CA LYS A 185 7.84 10.77 9.28
C LYS A 185 6.77 9.85 9.86
N ALA A 186 7.05 9.19 10.99
CA ALA A 186 6.06 8.34 11.66
C ALA A 186 4.82 9.15 12.06
N VAL A 187 5.02 10.31 12.68
CA VAL A 187 3.90 11.20 13.08
C VAL A 187 3.13 11.71 11.86
N VAL A 188 3.83 12.08 10.77
CA VAL A 188 3.19 12.53 9.53
C VAL A 188 2.31 11.42 8.92
N VAL A 189 2.82 10.19 8.81
CA VAL A 189 2.04 9.04 8.30
C VAL A 189 0.84 8.77 9.19
N THR A 190 1.05 8.74 10.51
CA THR A 190 -0.04 8.48 11.48
C THR A 190 -1.17 9.49 11.32
N ILE A 191 -0.84 10.78 11.35
CA ILE A 191 -1.85 11.84 11.26
C ILE A 191 -2.54 11.81 9.90
N PHE A 192 -1.78 11.67 8.81
CA PHE A 192 -2.36 11.66 7.46
C PHE A 192 -3.30 10.46 7.27
N SER A 193 -2.86 9.24 7.65
CA SER A 193 -3.68 8.04 7.54
C SER A 193 -4.91 8.09 8.45
N ALA A 194 -4.78 8.61 9.67
CA ALA A 194 -5.89 8.81 10.59
C ALA A 194 -6.92 9.80 10.03
N LEU A 195 -6.48 10.95 9.52
CA LEU A 195 -7.35 11.93 8.87
C LEU A 195 -8.04 11.35 7.64
N LEU A 196 -7.30 10.56 6.84
CA LEU A 196 -7.86 9.88 5.69
C LEU A 196 -8.97 8.90 6.11
N GLY A 197 -8.74 8.09 7.15
CA GLY A 197 -9.75 7.19 7.70
C GLY A 197 -10.98 7.93 8.20
N LEU A 198 -10.76 9.01 8.99
CA LEU A 198 -11.85 9.83 9.52
C LEU A 198 -12.71 10.46 8.40
N VAL A 199 -12.07 11.06 7.40
CA VAL A 199 -12.77 11.66 6.26
C VAL A 199 -13.51 10.60 5.45
N THR A 200 -12.88 9.45 5.22
CA THR A 200 -13.47 8.36 4.46
C THR A 200 -14.73 7.81 5.14
N VAL A 201 -14.67 7.52 6.45
CA VAL A 201 -15.88 7.03 7.18
C VAL A 201 -16.96 8.10 7.27
N ALA A 202 -16.60 9.37 7.44
CA ALA A 202 -17.56 10.47 7.44
C ALA A 202 -18.32 10.56 6.10
N LEU A 203 -17.60 10.46 4.98
CA LEU A 203 -18.21 10.43 3.65
C LEU A 203 -19.06 9.18 3.45
N THR A 204 -18.61 8.01 3.93
CA THR A 204 -19.41 6.77 3.88
C THR A 204 -20.72 6.94 4.65
N TYR A 205 -20.65 7.50 5.84
CA TYR A 205 -21.84 7.77 6.67
C TYR A 205 -22.80 8.71 5.94
N LEU A 206 -22.34 9.84 5.43
CA LEU A 206 -23.17 10.80 4.70
C LEU A 206 -23.84 10.17 3.46
N LEU A 207 -23.11 9.35 2.71
CA LEU A 207 -23.64 8.65 1.53
C LEU A 207 -24.60 7.51 1.90
N SER A 208 -24.53 6.96 3.11
CA SER A 208 -25.44 5.94 3.59
C SER A 208 -26.80 6.49 4.04
N LEU A 209 -26.88 7.76 4.43
CA LEU A 209 -28.13 8.38 4.93
C LEU A 209 -29.33 8.25 3.98
N PRO A 210 -29.20 8.54 2.67
CA PRO A 210 -30.35 8.40 1.75
C PRO A 210 -30.73 6.94 1.51
N ILE A 211 -29.83 5.98 1.74
CA ILE A 211 -30.07 4.55 1.55
C ILE A 211 -30.75 3.94 2.77
N LEU A 212 -30.28 4.29 3.96
CA LEU A 212 -30.73 3.71 5.22
C LEU A 212 -31.93 4.47 5.82
N GLY A 213 -32.10 5.75 5.51
CA GLY A 213 -33.14 6.60 6.07
C GLY A 213 -33.15 6.56 7.61
N ASN A 214 -34.29 6.23 8.21
CA ASN A 214 -34.44 6.15 9.67
C ASN A 214 -33.64 4.98 10.32
N LYS A 215 -33.08 4.08 9.54
CA LYS A 215 -32.21 2.97 10.00
C LYS A 215 -30.74 3.33 10.04
N ALA A 216 -30.37 4.52 9.61
CA ALA A 216 -29.01 5.03 9.77
C ALA A 216 -28.71 5.14 11.27
N GLY A 217 -27.51 4.65 11.66
CA GLY A 217 -27.06 4.74 13.05
C GLY A 217 -26.95 6.18 13.51
N SER A 218 -27.39 6.46 14.73
CA SER A 218 -27.29 7.80 15.30
C SER A 218 -25.89 8.07 15.82
N LEU A 219 -25.31 9.23 15.47
CA LEU A 219 -24.01 9.67 16.00
C LEU A 219 -24.07 10.00 17.51
N SER A 220 -25.28 10.06 18.10
CA SER A 220 -25.42 10.16 19.56
C SER A 220 -25.13 8.82 20.25
N ASN A 221 -25.14 7.71 19.52
CA ASN A 221 -24.76 6.40 20.06
C ASN A 221 -23.22 6.24 19.99
N PRO A 222 -22.54 5.97 21.12
CA PRO A 222 -21.10 5.76 21.16
C PRO A 222 -20.59 4.68 20.21
N GLU A 223 -21.38 3.63 19.95
CA GLU A 223 -21.03 2.55 19.03
C GLU A 223 -20.81 3.06 17.60
N TYR A 224 -21.72 3.90 17.09
CA TYR A 224 -21.58 4.48 15.75
C TYR A 224 -20.49 5.55 15.69
N LEU A 225 -20.29 6.32 16.77
CA LEU A 225 -19.17 7.23 16.88
C LEU A 225 -17.84 6.47 16.89
N GLY A 226 -17.86 5.25 17.41
CA GLY A 226 -16.72 4.31 17.40
C GLY A 226 -16.16 4.05 16.00
N PHE A 227 -16.99 3.93 14.99
CA PHE A 227 -16.56 3.72 13.62
C PHE A 227 -15.64 4.84 13.10
N PHE A 228 -15.82 6.07 13.54
CA PHE A 228 -15.03 7.21 13.08
C PHE A 228 -13.60 7.16 13.63
N TRP A 229 -13.45 7.09 14.95
CA TRP A 229 -12.11 7.02 15.53
C TRP A 229 -11.46 5.65 15.30
N GLY A 230 -12.25 4.58 15.23
CA GLY A 230 -11.78 3.24 14.95
C GLY A 230 -11.18 3.11 13.55
N THR A 231 -11.85 3.63 12.51
CA THR A 231 -11.30 3.64 11.14
C THR A 231 -10.06 4.51 11.02
N ALA A 232 -10.04 5.67 11.70
CA ALA A 232 -8.85 6.51 11.78
C ALA A 232 -7.67 5.75 12.38
N LEU A 233 -7.90 4.99 13.44
CA LEU A 233 -6.91 4.17 14.10
C LEU A 233 -6.45 3.00 13.21
N ALA A 234 -7.37 2.28 12.59
CA ALA A 234 -7.06 1.18 11.67
C ALA A 234 -6.14 1.63 10.53
N PHE A 235 -6.46 2.77 9.90
CA PHE A 235 -5.63 3.31 8.82
C PHE A 235 -4.26 3.77 9.33
N ALA A 236 -4.18 4.36 10.52
CA ALA A 236 -2.92 4.75 11.14
C ALA A 236 -2.01 3.54 11.43
N ILE A 237 -2.56 2.46 11.97
CA ILE A 237 -1.86 1.20 12.25
C ILE A 237 -1.25 0.64 10.95
N ILE A 238 -2.05 0.51 9.90
CA ILE A 238 -1.60 -0.05 8.62
C ILE A 238 -0.59 0.86 7.92
N GLY A 239 -0.80 2.18 7.95
CA GLY A 239 0.14 3.15 7.40
C GLY A 239 1.51 3.09 8.07
N LEU A 240 1.54 3.03 9.42
CA LEU A 240 2.78 2.88 10.19
C LEU A 240 3.48 1.55 9.93
N MET A 241 2.74 0.45 9.91
CA MET A 241 3.27 -0.87 9.59
C MET A 241 3.94 -0.88 8.21
N ALA A 242 3.26 -0.36 7.19
CA ALA A 242 3.76 -0.31 5.83
C ALA A 242 4.99 0.60 5.68
N MET A 243 5.00 1.78 6.32
CA MET A 243 6.17 2.65 6.40
C MET A 243 7.36 1.93 7.03
N SER A 244 7.12 1.17 8.10
CA SER A 244 8.15 0.43 8.81
C SER A 244 8.80 -0.63 7.93
N PHE A 245 8.01 -1.40 7.18
CA PHE A 245 8.53 -2.32 6.18
C PHE A 245 9.27 -1.60 5.06
N GLY A 246 8.86 -0.38 4.69
CA GLY A 246 9.59 0.48 3.76
C GLY A 246 11.01 0.78 4.21
N TYR A 247 11.21 1.08 5.48
CA TYR A 247 12.54 1.29 6.07
C TYR A 247 13.39 0.01 6.13
N ILE A 248 12.76 -1.13 6.46
CA ILE A 248 13.45 -2.41 6.63
C ILE A 248 13.93 -2.93 5.28
N LEU A 249 13.04 -2.97 4.29
CA LEU A 249 13.27 -3.59 2.99
C LEU A 249 13.90 -2.64 1.95
N ARG A 250 13.74 -1.33 2.11
CA ARG A 250 14.22 -0.29 1.17
C ARG A 250 13.78 -0.53 -0.28
N SER A 251 12.73 -1.29 -0.47
CA SER A 251 12.16 -1.68 -1.77
C SER A 251 10.66 -1.43 -1.75
N THR A 252 10.16 -0.66 -2.71
CA THR A 252 8.72 -0.37 -2.82
C THR A 252 7.92 -1.64 -3.09
N ALA A 253 8.36 -2.42 -4.07
CA ALA A 253 7.69 -3.67 -4.42
C ALA A 253 7.71 -4.66 -3.24
N GLY A 254 8.88 -4.86 -2.60
CA GLY A 254 9.02 -5.75 -1.45
C GLY A 254 8.13 -5.35 -0.28
N SER A 255 8.07 -4.06 0.05
CA SER A 255 7.28 -3.55 1.17
C SER A 255 5.78 -3.72 0.93
N ILE A 256 5.30 -3.34 -0.26
CA ILE A 256 3.89 -3.48 -0.63
C ILE A 256 3.51 -4.96 -0.69
N SER A 257 4.33 -5.81 -1.33
CA SER A 257 4.05 -7.26 -1.43
C SER A 257 3.97 -7.91 -0.05
N LEU A 258 4.89 -7.58 0.87
CA LEU A 258 4.87 -8.13 2.23
C LEU A 258 3.58 -7.73 2.96
N VAL A 259 3.18 -6.45 2.87
CA VAL A 259 1.94 -6.00 3.53
C VAL A 259 0.71 -6.65 2.90
N VAL A 260 0.64 -6.78 1.58
CA VAL A 260 -0.47 -7.47 0.90
C VAL A 260 -0.53 -8.94 1.31
N VAL A 261 0.61 -9.62 1.43
CA VAL A 261 0.66 -11.00 1.94
C VAL A 261 0.10 -11.09 3.36
N LEU A 262 0.50 -10.19 4.24
CA LEU A 262 0.03 -10.17 5.64
C LEU A 262 -1.46 -9.80 5.78
N LEU A 263 -1.97 -8.93 4.89
CA LEU A 263 -3.37 -8.51 4.95
C LEU A 263 -4.33 -9.50 4.30
N PHE A 264 -3.93 -10.16 3.19
CA PHE A 264 -4.86 -10.94 2.38
C PHE A 264 -4.41 -12.36 2.13
N VAL A 265 -3.17 -12.57 1.67
CA VAL A 265 -2.74 -13.88 1.18
C VAL A 265 -2.69 -14.90 2.31
N ILE A 266 -2.16 -14.52 3.47
CA ILE A 266 -2.04 -15.43 4.63
C ILE A 266 -3.39 -15.80 5.25
N GLN A 267 -4.42 -14.98 5.06
CA GLN A 267 -5.77 -15.26 5.55
C GLN A 267 -6.40 -16.46 4.84
N ILE A 268 -6.05 -16.69 3.57
CA ILE A 268 -6.63 -17.78 2.79
C ILE A 268 -6.23 -19.15 3.39
N PRO A 269 -4.94 -19.49 3.53
CA PRO A 269 -4.56 -20.76 4.15
C PRO A 269 -4.98 -20.88 5.61
N LEU A 270 -4.97 -19.78 6.39
CA LEU A 270 -5.43 -19.80 7.77
C LEU A 270 -6.94 -20.08 7.84
N GLY A 271 -7.75 -19.47 6.97
CA GLY A 271 -9.18 -19.72 6.88
C GLY A 271 -9.47 -21.18 6.51
N LEU A 272 -8.75 -21.75 5.53
CA LEU A 272 -8.88 -23.15 5.18
C LEU A 272 -8.43 -24.08 6.32
N ALA A 273 -7.33 -23.76 6.99
CA ALA A 273 -6.82 -24.54 8.11
C ALA A 273 -7.75 -24.49 9.34
N SER A 274 -8.45 -23.38 9.55
CA SER A 274 -9.37 -23.20 10.68
C SER A 274 -10.57 -24.15 10.66
N THR A 275 -10.87 -24.76 9.51
CA THR A 275 -11.91 -25.79 9.38
C THR A 275 -11.53 -27.11 10.09
N LYS A 276 -10.22 -27.36 10.24
CA LYS A 276 -9.68 -28.58 10.86
C LYS A 276 -8.97 -28.31 12.19
N TRP A 277 -8.31 -27.16 12.31
CA TRP A 277 -7.45 -26.83 13.46
C TRP A 277 -7.87 -25.51 14.11
N SER A 278 -8.28 -25.57 15.36
CA SER A 278 -8.71 -24.37 16.12
C SER A 278 -7.63 -23.30 16.24
N TRP A 279 -6.34 -23.69 16.34
CA TRP A 279 -5.23 -22.74 16.41
C TRP A 279 -5.15 -21.82 15.18
N ALA A 280 -5.55 -22.31 14.00
CA ALA A 280 -5.50 -21.52 12.78
C ALA A 280 -6.54 -20.39 12.77
N ALA A 281 -7.69 -20.59 13.43
CA ALA A 281 -8.68 -19.55 13.64
C ALA A 281 -8.11 -18.41 14.52
N TYR A 282 -7.48 -18.77 15.66
CA TYR A 282 -6.83 -17.80 16.53
C TYR A 282 -5.67 -17.08 15.81
N ALA A 283 -4.89 -17.81 15.01
CA ALA A 283 -3.81 -17.22 14.21
C ALA A 283 -4.35 -16.22 13.18
N ALA A 284 -5.50 -16.49 12.56
CA ALA A 284 -6.14 -15.56 11.61
C ALA A 284 -6.61 -14.27 12.30
N GLU A 285 -7.11 -14.36 13.54
CA GLU A 285 -7.63 -13.22 14.28
C GLU A 285 -6.54 -12.23 14.69
N ILE A 286 -5.32 -12.69 14.99
CA ILE A 286 -4.19 -11.82 15.34
C ILE A 286 -3.48 -11.21 14.13
N MET A 287 -3.84 -11.57 12.89
CA MET A 287 -3.26 -10.97 11.69
C MET A 287 -3.68 -9.52 11.51
N PRO A 288 -2.86 -8.68 10.83
CA PRO A 288 -3.12 -7.25 10.72
C PRO A 288 -4.42 -6.92 9.96
N SER A 289 -4.92 -7.81 9.10
CA SER A 289 -6.21 -7.62 8.43
C SER A 289 -7.38 -7.69 9.40
N THR A 290 -7.45 -8.74 10.23
CA THR A 290 -8.53 -8.90 11.21
C THR A 290 -8.43 -7.90 12.34
N SER A 291 -7.22 -7.68 12.88
CA SER A 291 -7.00 -6.67 13.92
C SER A 291 -7.24 -5.25 13.43
N GLY A 292 -6.95 -4.96 12.15
CA GLY A 292 -7.31 -3.68 11.53
C GLY A 292 -8.82 -3.52 11.32
N ALA A 293 -9.52 -4.59 10.93
CA ALA A 293 -10.98 -4.59 10.83
C ALA A 293 -11.64 -4.43 12.20
N ALA A 294 -11.13 -5.11 13.24
CA ALA A 294 -11.59 -4.95 14.62
C ALA A 294 -11.33 -3.53 15.15
N ALA A 295 -10.19 -2.94 14.83
CA ALA A 295 -9.93 -1.55 15.19
C ALA A 295 -10.90 -0.57 14.50
N ALA A 296 -11.34 -0.86 13.26
CA ALA A 296 -12.33 -0.05 12.54
C ALA A 296 -13.78 -0.25 13.05
N ASP A 297 -14.03 -1.30 13.81
CA ASP A 297 -15.31 -1.65 14.43
C ASP A 297 -15.12 -1.91 15.93
N PRO A 298 -14.76 -0.89 16.72
CA PRO A 298 -14.27 -1.08 18.09
C PRO A 298 -15.31 -1.67 19.07
N TYR A 299 -16.57 -1.69 18.70
CA TYR A 299 -17.64 -2.28 19.49
C TYR A 299 -18.14 -3.63 18.95
N GLY A 300 -17.51 -4.18 17.90
CA GLY A 300 -17.85 -5.49 17.37
C GLY A 300 -19.25 -5.61 16.79
N LEU A 301 -19.71 -4.57 16.10
CA LEU A 301 -21.06 -4.56 15.53
C LEU A 301 -21.18 -5.51 14.32
N PHE A 302 -20.10 -5.72 13.56
CA PHE A 302 -20.05 -6.66 12.44
C PHE A 302 -18.87 -7.62 12.49
N VAL A 303 -17.73 -7.21 13.07
CA VAL A 303 -16.57 -8.09 13.25
C VAL A 303 -16.78 -8.96 14.49
N THR A 304 -16.75 -10.28 14.30
CA THR A 304 -16.84 -11.23 15.41
C THR A 304 -15.55 -11.99 15.55
N THR A 305 -15.05 -12.15 16.77
CA THR A 305 -13.80 -12.84 17.09
C THR A 305 -14.02 -13.94 18.12
N LYS A 306 -13.17 -14.96 18.11
CA LYS A 306 -13.12 -16.00 19.14
C LYS A 306 -12.23 -15.60 20.31
N LEU A 307 -11.19 -14.79 20.00
CA LEU A 307 -10.34 -14.18 21.01
C LEU A 307 -11.06 -12.99 21.65
N ASP A 308 -10.59 -12.60 22.81
CA ASP A 308 -10.99 -11.35 23.43
C ASP A 308 -10.78 -10.20 22.45
N TYR A 309 -11.81 -9.38 22.28
CA TYR A 309 -11.85 -8.32 21.29
C TYR A 309 -10.75 -7.28 21.50
N ASP A 310 -10.52 -6.90 22.77
CA ASP A 310 -9.45 -5.98 23.16
C ASP A 310 -8.06 -6.53 22.82
N LEU A 311 -7.88 -7.86 22.97
CA LEU A 311 -6.65 -8.54 22.58
C LEU A 311 -6.42 -8.46 21.06
N VAL A 312 -7.46 -8.65 20.25
CA VAL A 312 -7.35 -8.56 18.79
C VAL A 312 -6.95 -7.14 18.36
N ILE A 313 -7.54 -6.12 18.98
CA ILE A 313 -7.15 -4.72 18.75
C ILE A 313 -5.71 -4.47 19.21
N ALA A 314 -5.31 -4.99 20.37
CA ALA A 314 -3.94 -4.87 20.88
C ALA A 314 -2.91 -5.51 19.92
N CYS A 315 -3.26 -6.62 19.26
CA CYS A 315 -2.44 -7.21 18.20
C CYS A 315 -2.25 -6.24 17.00
N GLY A 316 -3.27 -5.46 16.66
CA GLY A 316 -3.16 -4.40 15.65
C GLY A 316 -2.11 -3.35 16.02
N TYR A 317 -2.10 -2.90 17.26
CA TYR A 317 -1.04 -1.99 17.74
C TYR A 317 0.34 -2.66 17.69
N ALA A 318 0.44 -3.95 18.05
CA ALA A 318 1.70 -4.67 17.99
C ALA A 318 2.24 -4.74 16.55
N TRP A 319 1.37 -4.93 15.55
CA TRP A 319 1.73 -4.90 14.12
C TRP A 319 2.24 -3.53 13.63
N ALA A 320 1.84 -2.43 14.27
CA ALA A 320 2.40 -1.11 14.00
C ALA A 320 3.72 -0.89 14.76
N ILE A 321 3.75 -1.20 16.06
CA ILE A 321 4.83 -0.82 16.98
C ILE A 321 6.07 -1.70 16.79
N ILE A 322 5.90 -3.03 16.68
CA ILE A 322 7.05 -3.96 16.59
C ILE A 322 7.87 -3.71 15.32
N PRO A 323 7.27 -3.67 14.11
CA PRO A 323 8.04 -3.31 12.91
C PRO A 323 8.62 -1.90 12.97
N MET A 324 7.96 -0.94 13.64
CA MET A 324 8.46 0.42 13.79
C MET A 324 9.73 0.46 14.64
N ILE A 325 9.79 -0.30 15.73
CA ILE A 325 11.00 -0.42 16.55
C ILE A 325 12.13 -1.03 15.73
N ILE A 326 11.88 -2.13 15.03
CA ILE A 326 12.86 -2.78 14.15
C ILE A 326 13.36 -1.81 13.08
N ALA A 327 12.43 -1.10 12.43
CA ALA A 327 12.72 -0.10 11.41
C ALA A 327 13.61 1.03 11.94
N TYR A 328 13.36 1.51 13.14
CA TYR A 328 14.19 2.52 13.79
C TYR A 328 15.63 2.04 13.99
N PHE A 329 15.84 0.84 14.49
CA PHE A 329 17.18 0.26 14.68
C PHE A 329 17.89 0.04 13.34
N VAL A 330 17.18 -0.47 12.34
CA VAL A 330 17.74 -0.66 10.98
C VAL A 330 18.14 0.69 10.38
N PHE A 331 17.29 1.71 10.48
CA PHE A 331 17.56 3.05 9.96
C PHE A 331 18.70 3.75 10.69
N SER A 332 18.83 3.53 12.01
CA SER A 332 19.88 4.14 12.83
C SER A 332 21.26 3.56 12.55
N LYS A 333 21.35 2.24 12.27
CA LYS A 333 22.61 1.51 12.13
C LYS A 333 23.11 1.38 10.69
N ARG A 334 22.21 1.38 9.69
CA ARG A 334 22.59 1.25 8.27
C ARG A 334 22.88 2.62 7.66
N ASP A 335 23.93 2.69 6.82
CA ASP A 335 24.19 3.86 5.99
C ASP A 335 23.14 4.01 4.89
N ALA A 336 22.85 5.28 4.55
CA ALA A 336 21.83 5.64 3.56
C ALA A 336 22.42 5.71 2.14
#